data_2b49d640cec6017de090cd8e5ee0bd94
#
_entry.id   2b49d640cec6017de090cd8e5ee0bd94
#
_cell.length_a   1.000
_cell.length_b   1.000
_cell.length_c   1.000
_cell.angle_alpha   90.00
_cell.angle_beta   90.00
_cell.angle_gamma   90.00
#
_symmetry.space_group_name_H-M   'P 1'
#
loop_
_entity.id
_entity.type
_entity.pdbx_description
1 polymer ?
#
loop_
_entity_poly.entity_id
_entity_poly.type
_entity_poly.pdbx_seq_one_letter_code
_entity_poly.pdbx_strand_id
1 'polypeptide(L)'
;MCNGAILPKLLAFTLPLMCSSVLQLLFNAADIIVVGSFAGDTALAAVGSNTALINLLTNFFLGLSIGANVLVARFYGAKAEEDVRDTVHTAMLLSIFSGIILTVVGCLGARQILIWMQTPEDVLPLATTYLRIYFIGMTSMMIYNFGSAILRAVGDTKRPLYYLSAAGVINIGLNLLFVIVFRMSVAGVALATVISETISAGLVLRCMMREKGCIRLTLSNLKIHPGRFAEILRIGFPASLQGVIFAISNVIIQSSVNSFGSTVVAGNSAASNIEGFVYVSMNSFYQGTISFTSQNVGAGKYERVNKILFTAQACVIVTGLVLGNLAVLFGHDLLGFYTKSAAVKVAGMNRLKIICTVYALCGIMDVMVGSLRGLGYSVMPTIVSLVGACGLRLLWIFTFFRMYERFHTPQSLYLTYPASWLITICAHVICFVIVRRKIGRRLAAQSLAQ
;
A
#
# COMPACT_ATOMS: atom_id res chain seq x y z
N MET A 1 -2.09 4.97 -22.48
CA MET A 1 -3.35 4.78 -21.75
C MET A 1 -4.54 5.50 -22.36
N CYS A 2 -4.34 6.62 -23.04
CA CYS A 2 -5.42 7.47 -23.56
C CYS A 2 -6.10 6.98 -24.86
N ASN A 3 -5.59 5.96 -25.56
CA ASN A 3 -6.10 5.48 -26.83
C ASN A 3 -6.28 3.95 -26.83
N GLY A 4 -7.12 3.44 -27.74
CA GLY A 4 -7.34 1.99 -27.94
C GLY A 4 -8.13 1.29 -26.84
N ALA A 5 -8.15 -0.05 -26.86
CA ALA A 5 -8.87 -0.88 -25.89
C ALA A 5 -8.32 -0.71 -24.48
N ILE A 6 -9.21 -0.60 -23.49
CA ILE A 6 -8.83 -0.36 -22.08
C ILE A 6 -8.37 -1.65 -21.42
N LEU A 7 -9.14 -2.73 -21.55
CA LEU A 7 -8.90 -3.99 -20.84
C LEU A 7 -7.49 -4.57 -21.06
N PRO A 8 -7.00 -4.78 -22.31
CA PRO A 8 -5.66 -5.34 -22.51
C PRO A 8 -4.56 -4.45 -21.92
N LYS A 9 -4.73 -3.12 -22.05
CA LYS A 9 -3.75 -2.16 -21.52
C LYS A 9 -3.76 -2.09 -19.99
N LEU A 10 -4.96 -2.17 -19.40
CA LEU A 10 -5.10 -2.21 -17.94
C LEU A 10 -4.46 -3.49 -17.38
N LEU A 11 -4.72 -4.64 -17.98
CA LEU A 11 -4.11 -5.91 -17.58
C LEU A 11 -2.58 -5.89 -17.75
N ALA A 12 -2.08 -5.42 -18.90
CA ALA A 12 -0.64 -5.29 -19.13
C ALA A 12 0.06 -4.34 -18.13
N PHE A 13 -0.68 -3.38 -17.59
CA PHE A 13 -0.20 -2.47 -16.56
C PHE A 13 -0.29 -3.07 -15.15
N THR A 14 -1.41 -3.72 -14.82
CA THR A 14 -1.69 -4.19 -13.46
C THR A 14 -1.01 -5.51 -13.14
N LEU A 15 -0.80 -6.41 -14.11
CA LEU A 15 -0.12 -7.68 -13.87
C LEU A 15 1.32 -7.51 -13.34
N PRO A 16 2.19 -6.65 -13.91
CA PRO A 16 3.51 -6.42 -13.33
C PRO A 16 3.45 -5.79 -11.94
N LEU A 17 2.46 -4.92 -11.65
CA LEU A 17 2.25 -4.38 -10.30
C LEU A 17 1.86 -5.47 -9.30
N MET A 18 0.96 -6.35 -9.72
CA MET A 18 0.54 -7.51 -8.91
C MET A 18 1.74 -8.39 -8.59
N CYS A 19 2.55 -8.72 -9.60
CA CYS A 19 3.79 -9.48 -9.40
C CYS A 19 4.75 -8.76 -8.43
N SER A 20 4.93 -7.46 -8.58
CA SER A 20 5.79 -6.67 -7.68
C SER A 20 5.31 -6.74 -6.23
N SER A 21 4.02 -6.57 -6.00
CA SER A 21 3.42 -6.58 -4.67
C SER A 21 3.49 -7.95 -4.01
N VAL A 22 3.24 -9.02 -4.79
CA VAL A 22 3.36 -10.41 -4.31
C VAL A 22 4.81 -10.72 -3.98
N LEU A 23 5.77 -10.35 -4.85
CA LEU A 23 7.20 -10.56 -4.58
C LEU A 23 7.65 -9.82 -3.32
N GLN A 24 7.15 -8.61 -3.09
CA GLN A 24 7.47 -7.85 -1.88
C GLN A 24 7.00 -8.56 -0.61
N LEU A 25 5.80 -9.17 -0.63
CA LEU A 25 5.33 -10.00 0.48
C LEU A 25 6.19 -11.25 0.68
N LEU A 26 6.61 -11.91 -0.41
CA LEU A 26 7.48 -13.08 -0.34
C LEU A 26 8.88 -12.72 0.21
N PHE A 27 9.44 -11.59 -0.16
CA PHE A 27 10.72 -11.13 0.39
C PHE A 27 10.62 -10.82 1.88
N ASN A 28 9.56 -10.14 2.32
CA ASN A 28 9.30 -9.91 3.73
C ASN A 28 9.15 -11.23 4.52
N ALA A 29 8.46 -12.21 3.93
CA ALA A 29 8.33 -13.54 4.53
C ALA A 29 9.69 -14.25 4.62
N ALA A 30 10.53 -14.15 3.60
CA ALA A 30 11.88 -14.73 3.60
C ALA A 30 12.75 -14.11 4.71
N ASP A 31 12.68 -12.79 4.91
CA ASP A 31 13.40 -12.09 5.98
C ASP A 31 13.00 -12.64 7.36
N ILE A 32 11.70 -12.80 7.61
CA ILE A 32 11.16 -13.35 8.86
C ILE A 32 11.62 -14.80 9.08
N ILE A 33 11.60 -15.61 8.02
CA ILE A 33 12.03 -17.01 8.08
C ILE A 33 13.52 -17.12 8.41
N VAL A 34 14.35 -16.30 7.76
CA VAL A 34 15.80 -16.30 8.02
C VAL A 34 16.10 -15.90 9.46
N VAL A 35 15.44 -14.83 9.96
CA VAL A 35 15.61 -14.40 11.36
C VAL A 35 15.15 -15.48 12.34
N GLY A 36 13.95 -15.99 12.15
CA GLY A 36 13.38 -17.02 13.06
C GLY A 36 14.16 -18.32 13.07
N SER A 37 14.70 -18.74 11.92
CA SER A 37 15.42 -20.01 11.81
C SER A 37 16.88 -19.94 12.29
N PHE A 38 17.54 -18.80 12.16
CA PHE A 38 18.99 -18.69 12.36
C PHE A 38 19.41 -17.68 13.43
N ALA A 39 18.57 -16.72 13.81
CA ALA A 39 18.91 -15.69 14.78
C ALA A 39 18.20 -15.87 16.13
N GLY A 40 17.21 -16.75 16.22
CA GLY A 40 16.50 -17.12 17.44
C GLY A 40 15.29 -16.24 17.76
N ASP A 41 14.54 -16.65 18.82
CA ASP A 41 13.22 -16.10 19.13
C ASP A 41 13.27 -14.61 19.56
N THR A 42 14.29 -14.19 20.28
CA THR A 42 14.47 -12.78 20.70
C THR A 42 14.70 -11.88 19.50
N ALA A 43 15.47 -12.35 18.50
CA ALA A 43 15.69 -11.62 17.26
C ALA A 43 14.40 -11.52 16.42
N LEU A 44 13.63 -12.61 16.36
CA LEU A 44 12.33 -12.63 15.70
C LEU A 44 11.35 -11.66 16.37
N ALA A 45 11.30 -11.62 17.70
CA ALA A 45 10.49 -10.69 18.46
C ALA A 45 10.91 -9.23 18.20
N ALA A 46 12.23 -8.98 18.08
CA ALA A 46 12.75 -7.65 17.77
C ALA A 46 12.33 -7.15 16.38
N VAL A 47 12.38 -8.00 15.36
CA VAL A 47 11.89 -7.65 14.01
C VAL A 47 10.37 -7.44 14.03
N GLY A 48 9.63 -8.35 14.69
CA GLY A 48 8.17 -8.28 14.77
C GLY A 48 7.65 -7.02 15.47
N SER A 49 8.28 -6.60 16.57
CA SER A 49 7.89 -5.39 17.31
C SER A 49 8.02 -4.10 16.49
N ASN A 50 8.95 -4.06 15.53
CA ASN A 50 9.19 -2.91 14.68
C ASN A 50 8.22 -2.82 13.48
N THR A 51 7.61 -3.94 13.08
CA THR A 51 6.81 -4.04 11.85
C THR A 51 5.65 -3.05 11.83
N ALA A 52 4.94 -2.89 12.95
CA ALA A 52 3.80 -1.98 13.03
C ALA A 52 4.21 -0.51 12.81
N LEU A 53 5.32 -0.08 13.42
CA LEU A 53 5.85 1.27 13.27
C LEU A 53 6.34 1.53 11.84
N ILE A 54 7.10 0.58 11.29
CA ILE A 54 7.60 0.65 9.91
C ILE A 54 6.44 0.76 8.92
N ASN A 55 5.41 -0.08 9.06
CA ASN A 55 4.22 -0.05 8.20
C ASN A 55 3.47 1.28 8.31
N LEU A 56 3.31 1.83 9.51
CA LEU A 56 2.63 3.11 9.71
C LEU A 56 3.36 4.24 8.98
N LEU A 57 4.67 4.34 9.16
CA LEU A 57 5.50 5.38 8.52
C LEU A 57 5.56 5.18 7.01
N THR A 58 5.77 3.95 6.56
CA THR A 58 5.81 3.62 5.13
C THR A 58 4.49 3.96 4.44
N ASN A 59 3.35 3.59 5.03
CA ASN A 59 2.03 3.89 4.46
C ASN A 59 1.77 5.40 4.36
N PHE A 60 2.25 6.19 5.33
CA PHE A 60 2.15 7.64 5.27
C PHE A 60 2.85 8.19 4.01
N PHE A 61 4.08 7.80 3.78
CA PHE A 61 4.86 8.31 2.65
C PHE A 61 4.47 7.68 1.30
N LEU A 62 4.02 6.43 1.29
CA LEU A 62 3.39 5.83 0.10
C LEU A 62 2.18 6.65 -0.35
N GLY A 63 1.36 7.10 0.59
CA GLY A 63 0.23 7.98 0.29
C GLY A 63 0.66 9.27 -0.40
N LEU A 64 1.78 9.90 0.02
CA LEU A 64 2.33 11.08 -0.65
C LEU A 64 2.75 10.79 -2.09
N SER A 65 3.34 9.63 -2.36
CA SER A 65 3.75 9.22 -3.71
C SER A 65 2.56 9.07 -4.68
N ILE A 66 1.35 8.80 -4.16
CA ILE A 66 0.12 8.80 -4.96
C ILE A 66 -0.17 10.19 -5.51
N GLY A 67 0.09 11.24 -4.72
CA GLY A 67 -0.05 12.64 -5.18
C GLY A 67 0.85 12.92 -6.39
N ALA A 68 2.11 12.51 -6.31
CA ALA A 68 3.05 12.62 -7.43
C ALA A 68 2.59 11.82 -8.66
N ASN A 69 2.12 10.58 -8.47
CA ASN A 69 1.59 9.74 -9.56
C ASN A 69 0.43 10.42 -10.28
N VAL A 70 -0.57 10.93 -9.54
CA VAL A 70 -1.76 11.57 -10.12
C VAL A 70 -1.38 12.79 -10.95
N LEU A 71 -0.49 13.65 -10.45
CA LEU A 71 -0.11 14.87 -11.14
C LEU A 71 0.75 14.58 -12.38
N VAL A 72 1.76 13.75 -12.24
CA VAL A 72 2.59 13.35 -13.39
C VAL A 72 1.73 12.69 -14.46
N ALA A 73 0.84 11.77 -14.09
CA ALA A 73 -0.08 11.12 -15.03
C ALA A 73 -1.00 12.13 -15.74
N ARG A 74 -1.53 13.11 -15.01
CA ARG A 74 -2.40 14.16 -15.55
C ARG A 74 -1.67 15.02 -16.55
N PHE A 75 -0.52 15.57 -16.19
CA PHE A 75 0.26 16.44 -17.09
C PHE A 75 0.83 15.66 -18.27
N TYR A 76 1.21 14.41 -18.07
CA TYR A 76 1.62 13.52 -19.16
C TYR A 76 0.48 13.27 -20.15
N GLY A 77 -0.72 13.04 -19.65
CA GLY A 77 -1.93 12.92 -20.48
C GLY A 77 -2.27 14.20 -21.26
N ALA A 78 -2.05 15.35 -20.64
CA ALA A 78 -2.22 16.68 -21.25
C ALA A 78 -1.10 17.05 -22.24
N LYS A 79 -0.02 16.23 -22.33
CA LYS A 79 1.20 16.55 -23.09
C LYS A 79 1.89 17.84 -22.64
N ALA A 80 1.71 18.24 -21.39
CA ALA A 80 2.33 19.40 -20.76
C ALA A 80 3.72 19.01 -20.23
N GLU A 81 4.71 18.92 -21.10
CA GLU A 81 6.04 18.36 -20.78
C GLU A 81 6.78 19.14 -19.70
N GLU A 82 6.63 20.49 -19.68
CA GLU A 82 7.24 21.34 -18.67
C GLU A 82 6.64 21.04 -17.28
N ASP A 83 5.32 20.97 -17.19
CA ASP A 83 4.60 20.64 -15.95
C ASP A 83 4.97 19.23 -15.44
N VAL A 84 5.15 18.26 -16.35
CA VAL A 84 5.66 16.92 -15.98
C VAL A 84 7.05 17.03 -15.38
N ARG A 85 7.95 17.77 -16.04
CA ARG A 85 9.33 17.94 -15.58
C ARG A 85 9.39 18.59 -14.20
N ASP A 86 8.66 19.68 -13.99
CA ASP A 86 8.59 20.38 -12.72
C ASP A 86 8.04 19.51 -11.60
N THR A 87 7.00 18.73 -11.91
CA THR A 87 6.39 17.79 -10.95
C THR A 87 7.36 16.65 -10.61
N VAL A 88 8.07 16.09 -11.57
CA VAL A 88 9.07 15.03 -11.37
C VAL A 88 10.20 15.51 -10.46
N HIS A 89 10.80 16.68 -10.74
CA HIS A 89 11.88 17.22 -9.93
C HIS A 89 11.41 17.55 -8.52
N THR A 90 10.23 18.16 -8.36
CA THR A 90 9.63 18.45 -7.05
C THR A 90 9.35 17.17 -6.27
N ALA A 91 8.78 16.14 -6.91
CA ALA A 91 8.48 14.86 -6.27
C ALA A 91 9.74 14.12 -5.82
N MET A 92 10.79 14.12 -6.62
CA MET A 92 12.06 13.50 -6.27
C MET A 92 12.77 14.22 -5.12
N LEU A 93 12.75 15.55 -5.09
CA LEU A 93 13.24 16.31 -3.94
C LEU A 93 12.42 16.04 -2.69
N LEU A 94 11.09 15.99 -2.81
CA LEU A 94 10.22 15.64 -1.68
C LEU A 94 10.56 14.24 -1.14
N SER A 95 10.87 13.26 -2.00
CA SER A 95 11.28 11.93 -1.59
C SER A 95 12.60 11.95 -0.80
N ILE A 96 13.57 12.73 -1.24
CA ILE A 96 14.87 12.86 -0.57
C ILE A 96 14.69 13.56 0.80
N PHE A 97 14.00 14.69 0.86
CA PHE A 97 13.79 15.41 2.11
C PHE A 97 12.97 14.60 3.13
N SER A 98 11.90 13.96 2.69
CA SER A 98 11.10 13.10 3.57
C SER A 98 11.92 11.90 4.06
N GLY A 99 12.74 11.31 3.20
CA GLY A 99 13.64 10.22 3.55
C GLY A 99 14.69 10.65 4.57
N ILE A 100 15.33 11.81 4.39
CA ILE A 100 16.30 12.35 5.34
C ILE A 100 15.65 12.65 6.70
N ILE A 101 14.46 13.29 6.70
CA ILE A 101 13.72 13.57 7.93
C ILE A 101 13.42 12.26 8.67
N LEU A 102 12.93 11.23 7.97
CA LEU A 102 12.68 9.93 8.57
C LEU A 102 13.94 9.27 9.11
N THR A 103 15.04 9.32 8.36
CA THR A 103 16.33 8.80 8.79
C THR A 103 16.77 9.47 10.10
N VAL A 104 16.75 10.80 10.16
CA VAL A 104 17.17 11.55 11.37
C VAL A 104 16.24 11.27 12.53
N VAL A 105 14.92 11.43 12.35
CA VAL A 105 13.93 11.22 13.41
C VAL A 105 13.94 9.76 13.88
N GLY A 106 14.01 8.81 12.94
CA GLY A 106 14.01 7.39 13.24
C GLY A 106 15.28 6.95 13.96
N CYS A 107 16.47 7.35 13.49
CA CYS A 107 17.73 6.98 14.14
C CYS A 107 17.87 7.56 15.56
N LEU A 108 17.47 8.82 15.74
CA LEU A 108 17.53 9.49 17.06
C LEU A 108 16.41 9.01 18.00
N GLY A 109 15.20 8.84 17.47
CA GLY A 109 14.01 8.50 18.24
C GLY A 109 13.78 7.00 18.43
N ALA A 110 14.49 6.11 17.73
CA ALA A 110 14.22 4.67 17.73
C ALA A 110 14.01 4.07 19.12
N ARG A 111 14.95 4.29 20.02
CA ARG A 111 14.87 3.74 21.39
C ARG A 111 13.68 4.29 22.18
N GLN A 112 13.43 5.61 22.08
CA GLN A 112 12.34 6.24 22.82
C GLN A 112 10.97 5.79 22.30
N ILE A 113 10.82 5.65 20.99
CA ILE A 113 9.59 5.15 20.36
C ILE A 113 9.29 3.72 20.82
N LEU A 114 10.31 2.85 20.86
CA LEU A 114 10.17 1.47 21.32
C LEU A 114 9.81 1.38 22.80
N ILE A 115 10.34 2.26 23.65
CA ILE A 115 9.95 2.38 25.06
C ILE A 115 8.47 2.78 25.18
N TRP A 116 8.01 3.77 24.39
CA TRP A 116 6.59 4.16 24.34
C TRP A 116 5.68 3.03 23.84
N MET A 117 6.20 2.17 22.97
CA MET A 117 5.50 0.97 22.50
C MET A 117 5.53 -0.19 23.51
N GLN A 118 6.12 0.02 24.72
CA GLN A 118 6.25 -0.99 25.76
C GLN A 118 6.97 -2.27 25.28
N THR A 119 8.02 -2.11 24.46
CA THR A 119 8.86 -3.22 24.02
C THR A 119 9.57 -3.84 25.22
N PRO A 120 9.56 -5.19 25.40
CA PRO A 120 10.23 -5.87 26.50
C PRO A 120 11.72 -5.53 26.60
N GLU A 121 12.25 -5.46 27.81
CA GLU A 121 13.64 -5.02 28.06
C GLU A 121 14.69 -5.93 27.42
N ASP A 122 14.42 -7.23 27.33
CA ASP A 122 15.28 -8.23 26.68
C ASP A 122 15.32 -8.10 25.16
N VAL A 123 14.23 -7.58 24.56
CA VAL A 123 14.09 -7.36 23.10
C VAL A 123 14.56 -5.96 22.69
N LEU A 124 14.47 -4.98 23.59
CA LEU A 124 14.70 -3.56 23.30
C LEU A 124 16.06 -3.24 22.64
N PRO A 125 17.20 -3.82 23.05
CA PRO A 125 18.49 -3.54 22.41
C PRO A 125 18.52 -3.99 20.95
N LEU A 126 18.04 -5.21 20.65
CA LEU A 126 18.00 -5.75 19.30
C LEU A 126 17.00 -5.00 18.43
N ALA A 127 15.82 -4.69 18.96
CA ALA A 127 14.80 -3.90 18.26
C ALA A 127 15.31 -2.49 17.94
N THR A 128 16.02 -1.85 18.86
CA THR A 128 16.62 -0.52 18.62
C THR A 128 17.68 -0.57 17.52
N THR A 129 18.55 -1.57 17.55
CA THR A 129 19.59 -1.75 16.53
C THR A 129 18.98 -1.99 15.15
N TYR A 130 18.00 -2.90 15.06
CA TYR A 130 17.26 -3.17 13.82
C TYR A 130 16.62 -1.89 13.26
N LEU A 131 15.89 -1.18 14.12
CA LEU A 131 15.14 0.01 13.72
C LEU A 131 16.05 1.14 13.24
N ARG A 132 17.18 1.39 13.94
CA ARG A 132 18.16 2.40 13.53
C ARG A 132 18.75 2.10 12.16
N ILE A 133 19.18 0.85 11.93
CA ILE A 133 19.74 0.45 10.63
C ILE A 133 18.66 0.58 9.55
N TYR A 134 17.44 0.14 9.83
CA TYR A 134 16.33 0.23 8.89
C TYR A 134 16.04 1.68 8.50
N PHE A 135 16.04 2.62 9.45
CA PHE A 135 15.81 4.04 9.18
C PHE A 135 16.92 4.69 8.33
N ILE A 136 18.15 4.18 8.35
CA ILE A 136 19.20 4.65 7.43
C ILE A 136 18.79 4.39 5.97
N GLY A 137 18.07 3.31 5.70
CA GLY A 137 17.56 2.98 4.37
C GLY A 137 16.33 3.78 3.92
N MET A 138 15.70 4.57 4.80
CA MET A 138 14.44 5.26 4.47
C MET A 138 14.54 6.22 3.29
N THR A 139 15.66 6.91 3.14
CA THR A 139 15.88 7.78 1.97
C THR A 139 15.86 6.99 0.67
N SER A 140 16.51 5.84 0.62
CA SER A 140 16.51 4.95 -0.55
C SER A 140 15.11 4.42 -0.83
N MET A 141 14.39 3.99 0.21
CA MET A 141 13.01 3.52 0.10
C MET A 141 12.08 4.60 -0.46
N MET A 142 12.21 5.85 0.00
CA MET A 142 11.41 6.96 -0.52
C MET A 142 11.71 7.25 -1.99
N ILE A 143 12.98 7.27 -2.37
CA ILE A 143 13.42 7.47 -3.76
C ILE A 143 12.84 6.38 -4.67
N TYR A 144 12.91 5.11 -4.24
CA TYR A 144 12.32 4.01 -4.99
C TYR A 144 10.80 4.16 -5.15
N ASN A 145 10.07 4.47 -4.06
CA ASN A 145 8.62 4.59 -4.08
C ASN A 145 8.13 5.74 -4.96
N PHE A 146 8.72 6.93 -4.83
CA PHE A 146 8.36 8.08 -5.67
C PHE A 146 8.78 7.88 -7.12
N GLY A 147 9.99 7.38 -7.37
CA GLY A 147 10.46 7.08 -8.73
C GLY A 147 9.60 6.03 -9.42
N SER A 148 9.24 4.96 -8.72
CA SER A 148 8.29 3.95 -9.23
C SER A 148 6.90 4.53 -9.47
N ALA A 149 6.42 5.46 -8.62
CA ALA A 149 5.15 6.15 -8.83
C ALA A 149 5.17 7.02 -10.10
N ILE A 150 6.28 7.70 -10.38
CA ILE A 150 6.49 8.49 -11.61
C ILE A 150 6.52 7.58 -12.84
N LEU A 151 7.25 6.46 -12.80
CA LEU A 151 7.27 5.49 -13.90
C LEU A 151 5.88 4.90 -14.17
N ARG A 152 5.13 4.56 -13.13
CA ARG A 152 3.74 4.12 -13.24
C ARG A 152 2.84 5.20 -13.87
N ALA A 153 3.06 6.46 -13.52
CA ALA A 153 2.28 7.58 -14.05
C ALA A 153 2.35 7.69 -15.58
N VAL A 154 3.48 7.34 -16.18
CA VAL A 154 3.67 7.32 -17.63
C VAL A 154 3.35 5.97 -18.28
N GLY A 155 3.01 4.97 -17.49
CA GLY A 155 2.57 3.65 -17.97
C GLY A 155 3.59 2.54 -17.86
N ASP A 156 4.73 2.79 -17.27
CA ASP A 156 5.77 1.78 -17.10
C ASP A 156 5.71 1.14 -15.73
N THR A 157 5.23 -0.08 -15.70
CA THR A 157 5.18 -0.92 -14.49
C THR A 157 6.19 -2.07 -14.53
N LYS A 158 6.81 -2.33 -15.69
CA LYS A 158 7.75 -3.43 -15.87
C LYS A 158 9.13 -3.11 -15.28
N ARG A 159 9.65 -1.90 -15.55
CA ARG A 159 10.97 -1.51 -15.04
C ARG A 159 11.02 -1.52 -13.51
N PRO A 160 10.06 -0.94 -12.76
CA PRO A 160 10.00 -1.08 -11.30
C PRO A 160 9.97 -2.54 -10.82
N LEU A 161 9.24 -3.42 -11.51
CA LEU A 161 9.22 -4.86 -11.20
C LEU A 161 10.61 -5.48 -11.33
N TYR A 162 11.32 -5.21 -12.43
CA TYR A 162 12.66 -5.76 -12.64
C TYR A 162 13.66 -5.28 -11.58
N TYR A 163 13.58 -4.01 -11.19
CA TYR A 163 14.47 -3.44 -10.17
C TYR A 163 14.18 -4.03 -8.79
N LEU A 164 12.90 -4.19 -8.46
CA LEU A 164 12.49 -4.83 -7.22
C LEU A 164 12.89 -6.30 -7.18
N SER A 165 12.72 -7.03 -8.29
CA SER A 165 13.10 -8.44 -8.38
C SER A 165 14.60 -8.63 -8.20
N ALA A 166 15.41 -7.81 -8.86
CA ALA A 166 16.87 -7.86 -8.71
C ALA A 166 17.29 -7.54 -7.26
N ALA A 167 16.73 -6.48 -6.67
CA ALA A 167 17.00 -6.12 -5.28
C ALA A 167 16.55 -7.20 -4.30
N GLY A 168 15.40 -7.85 -4.53
CA GLY A 168 14.89 -8.92 -3.68
C GLY A 168 15.77 -10.17 -3.70
N VAL A 169 16.27 -10.57 -4.86
CA VAL A 169 17.24 -11.68 -4.96
C VAL A 169 18.53 -11.35 -4.20
N ILE A 170 19.04 -10.12 -4.35
CA ILE A 170 20.21 -9.65 -3.61
C ILE A 170 19.92 -9.61 -2.10
N ASN A 171 18.74 -9.16 -1.70
CA ASN A 171 18.31 -9.14 -0.30
C ASN A 171 18.38 -10.53 0.33
N ILE A 172 17.79 -11.55 -0.31
CA ILE A 172 17.85 -12.94 0.18
C ILE A 172 19.30 -13.41 0.30
N GLY A 173 20.11 -13.20 -0.72
CA GLY A 173 21.54 -13.57 -0.71
C GLY A 173 22.31 -12.90 0.44
N LEU A 174 22.10 -11.60 0.64
CA LEU A 174 22.73 -10.84 1.73
C LEU A 174 22.21 -11.26 3.11
N ASN A 175 20.92 -11.56 3.25
CA ASN A 175 20.36 -12.08 4.50
C ASN A 175 21.06 -13.39 4.91
N LEU A 176 21.18 -14.33 3.99
CA LEU A 176 21.87 -15.60 4.26
C LEU A 176 23.35 -15.35 4.61
N LEU A 177 24.03 -14.47 3.89
CA LEU A 177 25.42 -14.12 4.16
C LEU A 177 25.59 -13.46 5.54
N PHE A 178 24.83 -12.42 5.84
CA PHE A 178 25.01 -11.65 7.07
C PHE A 178 24.52 -12.39 8.31
N VAL A 179 23.42 -13.15 8.21
CA VAL A 179 22.85 -13.86 9.36
C VAL A 179 23.58 -15.18 9.61
N ILE A 180 23.86 -15.97 8.58
CA ILE A 180 24.45 -17.30 8.73
C ILE A 180 25.97 -17.24 8.81
N VAL A 181 26.63 -16.56 7.86
CA VAL A 181 28.10 -16.55 7.79
C VAL A 181 28.67 -15.55 8.79
N PHE A 182 28.19 -14.30 8.77
CA PHE A 182 28.70 -13.23 9.65
C PHE A 182 28.04 -13.19 11.04
N ARG A 183 26.97 -13.97 11.25
CA ARG A 183 26.25 -14.07 12.52
C ARG A 183 25.78 -12.72 13.08
N MET A 184 25.37 -11.81 12.21
CA MET A 184 24.99 -10.43 12.58
C MET A 184 23.58 -10.32 13.16
N SER A 185 22.83 -11.45 13.27
CA SER A 185 21.46 -11.46 13.80
C SER A 185 20.57 -10.42 13.13
N VAL A 186 19.78 -9.65 13.90
CA VAL A 186 18.85 -8.63 13.37
C VAL A 186 19.55 -7.51 12.60
N ALA A 187 20.77 -7.15 12.98
CA ALA A 187 21.54 -6.13 12.27
C ALA A 187 21.86 -6.57 10.83
N GLY A 188 22.11 -7.86 10.62
CA GLY A 188 22.38 -8.44 9.29
C GLY A 188 21.16 -8.32 8.37
N VAL A 189 19.97 -8.63 8.87
CA VAL A 189 18.73 -8.52 8.08
C VAL A 189 18.40 -7.06 7.74
N ALA A 190 18.50 -6.17 8.73
CA ALA A 190 18.28 -4.75 8.49
C ALA A 190 19.25 -4.18 7.46
N LEU A 191 20.54 -4.56 7.55
CA LEU A 191 21.57 -4.11 6.61
C LEU A 191 21.35 -4.67 5.19
N ALA A 192 20.95 -5.95 5.07
CA ALA A 192 20.60 -6.56 3.80
C ALA A 192 19.43 -5.84 3.13
N THR A 193 18.41 -5.48 3.90
CA THR A 193 17.26 -4.72 3.41
C THR A 193 17.69 -3.33 2.94
N VAL A 194 18.47 -2.59 3.72
CA VAL A 194 18.97 -1.26 3.36
C VAL A 194 19.82 -1.29 2.08
N ILE A 195 20.71 -2.26 1.94
CA ILE A 195 21.54 -2.40 0.74
C ILE A 195 20.68 -2.71 -0.47
N SER A 196 19.75 -3.66 -0.37
CA SER A 196 18.89 -4.04 -1.49
C SER A 196 17.96 -2.90 -1.92
N GLU A 197 17.39 -2.15 -0.97
CA GLU A 197 16.59 -0.96 -1.26
C GLU A 197 17.41 0.16 -1.88
N THR A 198 18.67 0.34 -1.46
CA THR A 198 19.59 1.31 -2.05
C THR A 198 19.93 0.94 -3.50
N ILE A 199 20.08 -0.35 -3.78
CA ILE A 199 20.30 -0.82 -5.16
C ILE A 199 19.06 -0.54 -6.02
N SER A 200 17.85 -0.86 -5.54
CA SER A 200 16.62 -0.60 -6.29
C SER A 200 16.40 0.90 -6.54
N ALA A 201 16.66 1.74 -5.53
CA ALA A 201 16.61 3.20 -5.67
C ALA A 201 17.63 3.72 -6.69
N GLY A 202 18.86 3.22 -6.64
CA GLY A 202 19.90 3.55 -7.61
C GLY A 202 19.53 3.16 -9.04
N LEU A 203 18.92 2.00 -9.23
CA LEU A 203 18.44 1.54 -10.54
C LEU A 203 17.31 2.43 -11.07
N VAL A 204 16.36 2.83 -10.22
CA VAL A 204 15.28 3.76 -10.59
C VAL A 204 15.84 5.14 -10.94
N LEU A 205 16.76 5.69 -10.14
CA LEU A 205 17.42 6.96 -10.42
C LEU A 205 18.18 6.91 -11.75
N ARG A 206 19.00 5.88 -11.96
CA ARG A 206 19.72 5.67 -13.22
C ARG A 206 18.77 5.59 -14.41
N CYS A 207 17.64 4.89 -14.25
CA CYS A 207 16.60 4.82 -15.27
C CYS A 207 16.08 6.21 -15.61
N MET A 208 15.64 6.98 -14.61
CA MET A 208 15.09 8.32 -14.80
C MET A 208 16.12 9.31 -15.37
N MET A 209 17.38 9.22 -14.98
CA MET A 209 18.44 10.08 -15.51
C MET A 209 18.81 9.76 -16.97
N ARG A 210 18.64 8.51 -17.40
CA ARG A 210 18.88 8.06 -18.77
C ARG A 210 17.66 8.21 -19.69
N GLU A 211 16.51 8.52 -19.14
CA GLU A 211 15.29 8.74 -19.91
C GLU A 211 15.47 9.93 -20.88
N LYS A 212 14.90 9.82 -22.08
CA LYS A 212 14.97 10.88 -23.11
C LYS A 212 13.72 11.77 -23.15
N GLY A 213 12.67 11.37 -22.41
CA GLY A 213 11.37 12.07 -22.38
C GLY A 213 11.24 13.11 -21.28
N CYS A 214 10.01 13.59 -21.10
CA CYS A 214 9.65 14.64 -20.13
C CYS A 214 9.87 14.23 -18.65
N ILE A 215 9.97 12.92 -18.34
CA ILE A 215 10.26 12.40 -16.99
C ILE A 215 11.78 12.31 -16.69
N ARG A 216 12.63 12.81 -17.60
CA ARG A 216 14.08 12.80 -17.37
C ARG A 216 14.43 13.60 -16.12
N LEU A 217 15.15 12.94 -15.22
CA LEU A 217 15.69 13.57 -14.02
C LEU A 217 17.06 14.17 -14.34
N THR A 218 17.20 15.48 -14.12
CA THR A 218 18.45 16.21 -14.32
C THR A 218 18.85 16.84 -12.98
N LEU A 219 19.99 16.43 -12.43
CA LEU A 219 20.43 16.88 -11.11
C LEU A 219 20.62 18.40 -11.01
N SER A 220 21.06 19.04 -12.11
CA SER A 220 21.19 20.49 -12.19
C SER A 220 19.87 21.27 -12.12
N ASN A 221 18.77 20.60 -12.46
CA ASN A 221 17.43 21.20 -12.50
C ASN A 221 16.57 20.81 -11.31
N LEU A 222 17.14 20.15 -10.31
CA LEU A 222 16.44 19.80 -9.08
C LEU A 222 16.03 21.08 -8.33
N LYS A 223 14.72 21.36 -8.38
CA LYS A 223 14.11 22.52 -7.72
C LYS A 223 12.72 22.15 -7.21
N ILE A 224 12.37 22.67 -6.05
CA ILE A 224 11.01 22.59 -5.56
C ILE A 224 10.20 23.71 -6.22
N HIS A 225 9.17 23.33 -6.95
CA HIS A 225 8.16 24.25 -7.49
C HIS A 225 7.01 24.33 -6.49
N PRO A 226 6.80 25.49 -5.79
CA PRO A 226 5.83 25.57 -4.69
C PRO A 226 4.40 25.18 -5.10
N GLY A 227 3.98 25.56 -6.32
CA GLY A 227 2.68 25.18 -6.86
C GLY A 227 2.52 23.68 -7.01
N ARG A 228 3.54 22.98 -7.57
CA ARG A 228 3.53 21.53 -7.74
C ARG A 228 3.62 20.79 -6.41
N PHE A 229 4.41 21.32 -5.49
CA PHE A 229 4.51 20.80 -4.13
C PHE A 229 3.15 20.84 -3.41
N ALA A 230 2.45 22.00 -3.45
CA ALA A 230 1.13 22.14 -2.86
C ALA A 230 0.09 21.19 -3.50
N GLU A 231 0.15 21.00 -4.82
CA GLU A 231 -0.74 20.07 -5.54
C GLU A 231 -0.46 18.61 -5.17
N ILE A 232 0.82 18.20 -5.05
CA ILE A 232 1.22 16.86 -4.59
C ILE A 232 0.66 16.60 -3.18
N LEU A 233 0.84 17.56 -2.26
CA LEU A 233 0.33 17.44 -0.90
C LEU A 233 -1.20 17.41 -0.85
N ARG A 234 -1.88 18.22 -1.64
CA ARG A 234 -3.35 18.25 -1.68
C ARG A 234 -3.97 16.91 -2.03
N ILE A 235 -3.30 16.12 -2.85
CA ILE A 235 -3.78 14.76 -3.24
C ILE A 235 -3.16 13.71 -2.34
N GLY A 236 -1.86 13.78 -2.08
CA GLY A 236 -1.10 12.78 -1.36
C GLY A 236 -1.36 12.78 0.14
N PHE A 237 -1.46 13.95 0.79
CA PHE A 237 -1.63 14.02 2.24
C PHE A 237 -2.94 13.36 2.74
N PRO A 238 -4.12 13.58 2.12
CA PRO A 238 -5.31 12.82 2.49
C PRO A 238 -5.15 11.31 2.30
N ALA A 239 -4.47 10.88 1.23
CA ALA A 239 -4.20 9.47 0.99
C ALA A 239 -3.26 8.87 2.05
N SER A 240 -2.25 9.63 2.48
CA SER A 240 -1.35 9.26 3.57
C SER A 240 -2.09 9.11 4.90
N LEU A 241 -2.91 10.10 5.23
CA LEU A 241 -3.71 10.11 6.45
C LEU A 241 -4.68 8.92 6.49
N GLN A 242 -5.30 8.58 5.35
CA GLN A 242 -6.13 7.39 5.23
C GLN A 242 -5.33 6.12 5.60
N GLY A 243 -4.14 5.93 5.04
CA GLY A 243 -3.29 4.78 5.33
C GLY A 243 -2.92 4.65 6.81
N VAL A 244 -2.57 5.76 7.45
CA VAL A 244 -2.25 5.81 8.89
C VAL A 244 -3.46 5.45 9.75
N ILE A 245 -4.62 6.05 9.49
CA ILE A 245 -5.83 5.78 10.28
C ILE A 245 -6.33 4.34 10.07
N PHE A 246 -6.20 3.79 8.86
CA PHE A 246 -6.46 2.37 8.62
C PHE A 246 -5.54 1.47 9.44
N ALA A 247 -4.24 1.79 9.52
CA ALA A 247 -3.30 1.03 10.33
C ALA A 247 -3.67 1.08 11.83
N ILE A 248 -4.00 2.26 12.36
CA ILE A 248 -4.46 2.42 13.75
C ILE A 248 -5.77 1.66 14.00
N SER A 249 -6.73 1.75 13.09
CA SER A 249 -8.00 1.01 13.18
C SER A 249 -7.76 -0.51 13.25
N ASN A 250 -6.85 -1.02 12.42
CA ASN A 250 -6.50 -2.45 12.43
C ASN A 250 -5.86 -2.88 13.77
N VAL A 251 -5.06 -2.02 14.42
CA VAL A 251 -4.51 -2.31 15.75
C VAL A 251 -5.64 -2.41 16.79
N ILE A 252 -6.63 -1.53 16.75
CA ILE A 252 -7.78 -1.57 17.67
C ILE A 252 -8.61 -2.84 17.44
N ILE A 253 -8.86 -3.21 16.17
CA ILE A 253 -9.56 -4.45 15.83
C ILE A 253 -8.77 -5.67 16.34
N GLN A 254 -7.45 -5.68 16.15
CA GLN A 254 -6.59 -6.75 16.65
C GLN A 254 -6.65 -6.87 18.18
N SER A 255 -6.68 -5.74 18.89
CA SER A 255 -6.88 -5.74 20.37
C SER A 255 -8.20 -6.43 20.77
N SER A 256 -9.27 -6.26 19.97
CA SER A 256 -10.54 -6.97 20.21
C SER A 256 -10.43 -8.46 19.90
N VAL A 257 -9.65 -8.86 18.88
CA VAL A 257 -9.39 -10.27 18.59
C VAL A 257 -8.60 -10.93 19.72
N ASN A 258 -7.68 -10.19 20.35
CA ASN A 258 -6.85 -10.71 21.44
C ASN A 258 -7.68 -11.16 22.66
N SER A 259 -8.91 -10.62 22.85
CA SER A 259 -9.81 -11.03 23.93
C SER A 259 -10.32 -12.47 23.82
N PHE A 260 -10.19 -13.10 22.64
CA PHE A 260 -10.67 -14.49 22.40
C PHE A 260 -9.62 -15.57 22.69
N GLY A 261 -8.44 -15.16 23.16
CA GLY A 261 -7.36 -16.08 23.51
C GLY A 261 -6.42 -16.45 22.35
N SER A 262 -5.33 -17.13 22.72
CA SER A 262 -4.18 -17.37 21.81
C SER A 262 -4.51 -18.16 20.56
N THR A 263 -5.43 -19.12 20.64
CA THR A 263 -5.86 -19.94 19.50
C THR A 263 -6.51 -19.09 18.41
N VAL A 264 -7.42 -18.19 18.79
CA VAL A 264 -8.11 -17.31 17.84
C VAL A 264 -7.15 -16.27 17.29
N VAL A 265 -6.26 -15.73 18.13
CA VAL A 265 -5.23 -14.77 17.71
C VAL A 265 -4.29 -15.39 16.68
N ALA A 266 -3.81 -16.61 16.93
CA ALA A 266 -2.94 -17.32 15.99
C ALA A 266 -3.64 -17.61 14.65
N GLY A 267 -4.90 -18.10 14.70
CA GLY A 267 -5.71 -18.34 13.50
C GLY A 267 -6.00 -17.06 12.72
N ASN A 268 -6.32 -15.97 13.42
CA ASN A 268 -6.52 -14.65 12.83
C ASN A 268 -5.27 -14.13 12.11
N SER A 269 -4.10 -14.28 12.73
CA SER A 269 -2.83 -13.84 12.14
C SER A 269 -2.46 -14.64 10.90
N ALA A 270 -2.60 -15.96 10.95
CA ALA A 270 -2.35 -16.84 9.80
C ALA A 270 -3.29 -16.50 8.63
N ALA A 271 -4.60 -16.34 8.90
CA ALA A 271 -5.58 -15.97 7.90
C ALA A 271 -5.31 -14.59 7.30
N SER A 272 -4.92 -13.60 8.12
CA SER A 272 -4.58 -12.26 7.65
C SER A 272 -3.39 -12.24 6.69
N ASN A 273 -2.40 -13.09 6.90
CA ASN A 273 -1.28 -13.24 5.96
C ASN A 273 -1.74 -13.76 4.60
N ILE A 274 -2.65 -14.76 4.59
CA ILE A 274 -3.24 -15.28 3.34
C ILE A 274 -4.07 -14.20 2.64
N GLU A 275 -4.91 -13.48 3.39
CA GLU A 275 -5.68 -12.34 2.89
C GLU A 275 -4.79 -11.27 2.25
N GLY A 276 -3.59 -11.06 2.79
CA GLY A 276 -2.63 -10.09 2.29
C GLY A 276 -2.28 -10.31 0.81
N PHE A 277 -2.11 -11.56 0.37
CA PHE A 277 -1.84 -11.88 -1.03
C PHE A 277 -3.02 -11.54 -1.96
N VAL A 278 -4.24 -11.80 -1.51
CA VAL A 278 -5.46 -11.43 -2.25
C VAL A 278 -5.58 -9.91 -2.32
N TYR A 279 -5.36 -9.23 -1.20
CA TYR A 279 -5.46 -7.77 -1.11
C TYR A 279 -4.49 -7.04 -2.03
N VAL A 280 -3.19 -7.39 -2.02
CA VAL A 280 -2.20 -6.70 -2.86
C VAL A 280 -2.46 -6.93 -4.35
N SER A 281 -3.04 -8.08 -4.71
CA SER A 281 -3.47 -8.37 -6.07
C SER A 281 -4.59 -7.43 -6.52
N MET A 282 -5.62 -7.22 -5.68
CA MET A 282 -6.70 -6.29 -5.95
C MET A 282 -6.24 -4.82 -5.92
N ASN A 283 -5.34 -4.46 -5.00
CA ASN A 283 -4.79 -3.11 -4.89
C ASN A 283 -4.03 -2.66 -6.15
N SER A 284 -3.51 -3.60 -6.93
CA SER A 284 -2.89 -3.29 -8.23
C SER A 284 -3.88 -2.66 -9.22
N PHE A 285 -5.16 -3.04 -9.18
CA PHE A 285 -6.21 -2.41 -9.98
C PHE A 285 -6.57 -1.00 -9.48
N TYR A 286 -6.54 -0.78 -8.17
CA TYR A 286 -6.66 0.56 -7.60
C TYR A 286 -5.59 1.50 -8.16
N GLN A 287 -4.32 1.09 -8.13
CA GLN A 287 -3.20 1.88 -8.66
C GLN A 287 -3.31 2.08 -10.18
N GLY A 288 -3.73 1.05 -10.92
CA GLY A 288 -4.02 1.14 -12.34
C GLY A 288 -5.13 2.17 -12.63
N THR A 289 -6.21 2.12 -11.87
CA THR A 289 -7.34 3.05 -12.01
C THR A 289 -6.91 4.50 -11.79
N ILE A 290 -6.07 4.77 -10.79
CA ILE A 290 -5.50 6.12 -10.57
C ILE A 290 -4.76 6.60 -11.81
N SER A 291 -3.80 5.84 -12.32
CA SER A 291 -2.94 6.25 -13.42
C SER A 291 -3.72 6.42 -14.73
N PHE A 292 -4.61 5.46 -15.05
CA PHE A 292 -5.44 5.53 -16.25
C PHE A 292 -6.42 6.68 -16.23
N THR A 293 -7.11 6.87 -15.09
CA THR A 293 -8.07 7.98 -14.94
C THR A 293 -7.35 9.32 -15.01
N SER A 294 -6.24 9.50 -14.30
CA SER A 294 -5.48 10.75 -14.30
C SER A 294 -4.97 11.13 -15.68
N GLN A 295 -4.41 10.18 -16.44
CA GLN A 295 -3.97 10.45 -17.81
C GLN A 295 -5.13 10.82 -18.74
N ASN A 296 -6.26 10.13 -18.64
CA ASN A 296 -7.41 10.44 -19.49
C ASN A 296 -8.07 11.78 -19.14
N VAL A 297 -8.06 12.15 -17.86
CA VAL A 297 -8.48 13.49 -17.41
C VAL A 297 -7.56 14.57 -17.96
N GLY A 298 -6.25 14.36 -17.90
CA GLY A 298 -5.27 15.28 -18.48
C GLY A 298 -5.42 15.44 -20.00
N ALA A 299 -5.70 14.34 -20.69
CA ALA A 299 -5.96 14.33 -22.13
C ALA A 299 -7.35 14.89 -22.54
N GLY A 300 -8.16 15.37 -21.60
CA GLY A 300 -9.53 15.84 -21.85
C GLY A 300 -10.54 14.74 -22.19
N LYS A 301 -10.15 13.45 -22.09
CA LYS A 301 -10.97 12.30 -22.50
C LYS A 301 -11.89 11.81 -21.36
N TYR A 302 -12.71 12.69 -20.84
CA TYR A 302 -13.60 12.39 -19.71
C TYR A 302 -14.61 11.27 -19.96
N GLU A 303 -14.98 11.02 -21.23
CA GLU A 303 -15.87 9.91 -21.61
C GLU A 303 -15.29 8.55 -21.27
N ARG A 304 -13.96 8.43 -21.35
CA ARG A 304 -13.26 7.18 -21.06
C ARG A 304 -13.19 6.85 -19.57
N VAL A 305 -13.37 7.84 -18.68
CA VAL A 305 -13.30 7.63 -17.23
C VAL A 305 -14.30 6.59 -16.75
N ASN A 306 -15.55 6.65 -17.22
CA ASN A 306 -16.56 5.65 -16.86
C ASN A 306 -16.17 4.25 -17.38
N LYS A 307 -15.68 4.17 -18.63
CA LYS A 307 -15.22 2.89 -19.21
C LYS A 307 -14.04 2.30 -18.44
N ILE A 308 -13.08 3.15 -18.00
CA ILE A 308 -11.95 2.73 -17.15
C ILE A 308 -12.46 2.20 -15.82
N LEU A 309 -13.36 2.93 -15.16
CA LEU A 309 -13.94 2.51 -13.89
C LEU A 309 -14.63 1.15 -14.01
N PHE A 310 -15.55 0.99 -14.97
CA PHE A 310 -16.27 -0.29 -15.12
C PHE A 310 -15.35 -1.44 -15.51
N THR A 311 -14.36 -1.21 -16.37
CA THR A 311 -13.36 -2.24 -16.72
C THR A 311 -12.54 -2.64 -15.51
N ALA A 312 -12.06 -1.67 -14.71
CA ALA A 312 -11.28 -1.95 -13.51
C ALA A 312 -12.14 -2.66 -12.45
N GLN A 313 -13.43 -2.26 -12.31
CA GLN A 313 -14.38 -2.93 -11.41
C GLN A 313 -14.59 -4.39 -11.82
N ALA A 314 -14.82 -4.66 -13.10
CA ALA A 314 -14.97 -6.04 -13.59
C ALA A 314 -13.71 -6.88 -13.29
N CYS A 315 -12.52 -6.34 -13.55
CA CYS A 315 -11.26 -7.03 -13.28
C CYS A 315 -11.06 -7.29 -11.78
N VAL A 316 -11.30 -6.31 -10.91
CA VAL A 316 -11.10 -6.47 -9.47
C VAL A 316 -12.13 -7.41 -8.85
N ILE A 317 -13.36 -7.42 -9.35
CA ILE A 317 -14.40 -8.37 -8.93
C ILE A 317 -13.97 -9.80 -9.27
N VAL A 318 -13.55 -10.04 -10.51
CA VAL A 318 -13.08 -11.36 -10.94
C VAL A 318 -11.85 -11.77 -10.10
N THR A 319 -10.88 -10.90 -9.94
CA THR A 319 -9.67 -11.19 -9.15
C THR A 319 -10.01 -11.49 -7.70
N GLY A 320 -10.84 -10.66 -7.05
CA GLY A 320 -11.24 -10.82 -5.65
C GLY A 320 -12.08 -12.09 -5.43
N LEU A 321 -13.01 -12.39 -6.32
CA LEU A 321 -13.81 -13.61 -6.24
C LEU A 321 -12.97 -14.87 -6.49
N VAL A 322 -12.13 -14.86 -7.54
CA VAL A 322 -11.30 -16.02 -7.87
C VAL A 322 -10.27 -16.27 -6.77
N LEU A 323 -9.42 -15.30 -6.46
CA LEU A 323 -8.35 -15.48 -5.47
C LEU A 323 -8.91 -15.64 -4.05
N GLY A 324 -9.96 -14.89 -3.69
CA GLY A 324 -10.60 -15.01 -2.38
C GLY A 324 -11.23 -16.39 -2.15
N ASN A 325 -11.96 -16.92 -3.14
CA ASN A 325 -12.56 -18.24 -3.01
C ASN A 325 -11.52 -19.38 -3.14
N LEU A 326 -10.46 -19.19 -3.94
CA LEU A 326 -9.33 -20.13 -3.93
C LEU A 326 -8.64 -20.16 -2.56
N ALA A 327 -8.46 -18.99 -1.91
CA ALA A 327 -7.91 -18.93 -0.55
C ALA A 327 -8.80 -19.66 0.47
N VAL A 328 -10.12 -19.66 0.30
CA VAL A 328 -11.05 -20.43 1.14
C VAL A 328 -10.99 -21.93 0.81
N LEU A 329 -11.00 -22.29 -0.48
CA LEU A 329 -10.99 -23.67 -0.95
C LEU A 329 -9.74 -24.42 -0.48
N PHE A 330 -8.57 -23.81 -0.64
CA PHE A 330 -7.28 -24.33 -0.19
C PHE A 330 -6.88 -23.84 1.21
N GLY A 331 -7.80 -23.21 1.93
CA GLY A 331 -7.53 -22.55 3.21
C GLY A 331 -6.96 -23.48 4.27
N HIS A 332 -7.41 -24.74 4.34
CA HIS A 332 -6.88 -25.73 5.26
C HIS A 332 -5.40 -26.04 5.01
N ASP A 333 -5.01 -26.19 3.75
CA ASP A 333 -3.64 -26.46 3.34
C ASP A 333 -2.77 -25.21 3.53
N LEU A 334 -3.26 -24.05 3.11
CA LEU A 334 -2.58 -22.78 3.28
C LEU A 334 -2.33 -22.45 4.77
N LEU A 335 -3.32 -22.64 5.65
CA LEU A 335 -3.15 -22.49 7.09
C LEU A 335 -2.19 -23.56 7.65
N GLY A 336 -2.10 -24.73 7.01
CA GLY A 336 -1.17 -25.79 7.36
C GLY A 336 0.30 -25.41 7.26
N PHE A 337 0.66 -24.44 6.42
CA PHE A 337 2.01 -23.87 6.37
C PHE A 337 2.35 -23.03 7.60
N TYR A 338 1.35 -22.44 8.26
CA TYR A 338 1.53 -21.58 9.43
C TYR A 338 1.39 -22.34 10.76
N THR A 339 0.56 -23.40 10.81
CA THR A 339 0.27 -24.12 12.05
C THR A 339 -0.08 -25.58 11.84
N LYS A 340 0.33 -26.42 12.78
CA LYS A 340 -0.10 -27.84 12.86
C LYS A 340 -1.35 -28.02 13.72
N SER A 341 -1.72 -27.02 14.54
CA SER A 341 -2.87 -27.11 15.45
C SER A 341 -4.20 -27.07 14.70
N ALA A 342 -5.03 -28.10 14.87
CA ALA A 342 -6.35 -28.18 14.28
C ALA A 342 -7.27 -27.03 14.75
N ALA A 343 -7.21 -26.67 16.04
CA ALA A 343 -8.01 -25.61 16.61
C ALA A 343 -7.66 -24.23 15.99
N VAL A 344 -6.39 -23.96 15.79
CA VAL A 344 -5.91 -22.73 15.14
C VAL A 344 -6.35 -22.67 13.67
N LYS A 345 -6.29 -23.81 12.96
CA LYS A 345 -6.80 -23.90 11.57
C LYS A 345 -8.29 -23.62 11.50
N VAL A 346 -9.10 -24.14 12.40
CA VAL A 346 -10.55 -23.86 12.46
C VAL A 346 -10.82 -22.37 12.69
N ALA A 347 -10.10 -21.73 13.63
CA ALA A 347 -10.22 -20.30 13.88
C ALA A 347 -9.82 -19.45 12.64
N GLY A 348 -8.74 -19.80 11.96
CA GLY A 348 -8.31 -19.16 10.71
C GLY A 348 -9.33 -19.34 9.58
N MET A 349 -9.88 -20.56 9.41
CA MET A 349 -10.90 -20.85 8.42
C MET A 349 -12.20 -20.04 8.63
N ASN A 350 -12.60 -19.80 9.89
CA ASN A 350 -13.75 -18.96 10.18
C ASN A 350 -13.55 -17.53 9.63
N ARG A 351 -12.38 -16.96 9.81
CA ARG A 351 -12.03 -15.65 9.27
C ARG A 351 -12.00 -15.67 7.74
N LEU A 352 -11.27 -16.61 7.12
CA LEU A 352 -11.17 -16.72 5.67
C LEU A 352 -12.55 -16.87 5.01
N LYS A 353 -13.43 -17.72 5.54
CA LYS A 353 -14.78 -17.91 5.00
C LYS A 353 -15.62 -16.64 5.01
N ILE A 354 -15.54 -15.84 6.07
CA ILE A 354 -16.35 -14.61 6.19
C ILE A 354 -15.78 -13.50 5.31
N ILE A 355 -14.47 -13.31 5.28
CA ILE A 355 -13.83 -12.18 4.63
C ILE A 355 -13.51 -12.49 3.18
N CYS A 356 -12.80 -13.59 2.89
CA CYS A 356 -12.29 -13.88 1.56
C CYS A 356 -13.38 -14.24 0.55
N THR A 357 -14.48 -14.86 0.96
CA THR A 357 -15.61 -15.19 0.07
C THR A 357 -16.17 -13.95 -0.63
N VAL A 358 -16.20 -12.82 0.06
CA VAL A 358 -16.75 -11.55 -0.44
C VAL A 358 -15.69 -10.44 -0.55
N TYR A 359 -14.42 -10.83 -0.60
CA TYR A 359 -13.31 -9.86 -0.57
C TYR A 359 -13.29 -8.92 -1.79
N ALA A 360 -13.93 -9.31 -2.88
CA ALA A 360 -14.19 -8.44 -4.02
C ALA A 360 -14.82 -7.09 -3.63
N LEU A 361 -15.63 -7.03 -2.55
CA LEU A 361 -16.20 -5.77 -2.05
C LEU A 361 -15.10 -4.78 -1.63
N CYS A 362 -14.04 -5.26 -0.97
CA CYS A 362 -12.89 -4.40 -0.62
C CYS A 362 -12.25 -3.83 -1.88
N GLY A 363 -12.02 -4.66 -2.90
CA GLY A 363 -11.46 -4.22 -4.17
C GLY A 363 -12.34 -3.23 -4.92
N ILE A 364 -13.67 -3.42 -4.92
CA ILE A 364 -14.64 -2.47 -5.48
C ILE A 364 -14.51 -1.10 -4.81
N MET A 365 -14.47 -1.09 -3.48
CA MET A 365 -14.29 0.13 -2.68
C MET A 365 -13.01 0.85 -3.07
N ASP A 366 -11.89 0.14 -3.13
CA ASP A 366 -10.59 0.72 -3.46
C ASP A 366 -10.53 1.28 -4.89
N VAL A 367 -11.07 0.58 -5.87
CA VAL A 367 -11.14 1.05 -7.26
C VAL A 367 -11.99 2.32 -7.38
N MET A 368 -13.08 2.45 -6.62
CA MET A 368 -13.87 3.70 -6.54
C MET A 368 -13.03 4.86 -6.00
N VAL A 369 -12.27 4.64 -4.92
CA VAL A 369 -11.34 5.63 -4.37
C VAL A 369 -10.29 6.00 -5.43
N GLY A 370 -9.74 5.01 -6.14
CA GLY A 370 -8.75 5.21 -7.21
C GLY A 370 -9.27 6.09 -8.33
N SER A 371 -10.51 5.89 -8.77
CA SER A 371 -11.16 6.71 -9.79
C SER A 371 -11.37 8.15 -9.31
N LEU A 372 -11.84 8.36 -8.09
CA LEU A 372 -12.02 9.70 -7.50
C LEU A 372 -10.69 10.45 -7.35
N ARG A 373 -9.64 9.77 -6.90
CA ARG A 373 -8.29 10.33 -6.82
C ARG A 373 -7.73 10.67 -8.20
N GLY A 374 -7.93 9.80 -9.18
CA GLY A 374 -7.56 10.06 -10.57
C GLY A 374 -8.26 11.29 -11.16
N LEU A 375 -9.49 11.56 -10.74
CA LEU A 375 -10.23 12.80 -11.07
C LEU A 375 -9.69 14.04 -10.32
N GLY A 376 -8.79 13.86 -9.35
CA GLY A 376 -8.19 14.92 -8.54
C GLY A 376 -8.93 15.20 -7.22
N TYR A 377 -9.87 14.37 -6.84
CA TYR A 377 -10.60 14.47 -5.57
C TYR A 377 -10.01 13.44 -4.59
N SER A 378 -9.20 13.88 -3.62
CA SER A 378 -8.58 12.99 -2.63
C SER A 378 -9.22 13.12 -1.24
N VAL A 379 -9.60 14.31 -0.82
CA VAL A 379 -10.18 14.56 0.52
C VAL A 379 -11.51 13.81 0.71
N MET A 380 -12.42 13.95 -0.26
CA MET A 380 -13.76 13.36 -0.18
C MET A 380 -13.72 11.83 -0.05
N PRO A 381 -13.05 11.07 -0.94
CA PRO A 381 -12.98 9.61 -0.79
C PRO A 381 -12.23 9.19 0.48
N THR A 382 -11.27 9.98 0.95
CA THR A 382 -10.60 9.72 2.22
C THR A 382 -11.58 9.79 3.39
N ILE A 383 -12.36 10.87 3.51
CA ILE A 383 -13.35 11.02 4.59
C ILE A 383 -14.39 9.88 4.53
N VAL A 384 -14.91 9.56 3.34
CA VAL A 384 -15.88 8.48 3.16
C VAL A 384 -15.30 7.13 3.58
N SER A 385 -14.06 6.82 3.19
CA SER A 385 -13.39 5.58 3.58
C SER A 385 -13.11 5.53 5.09
N LEU A 386 -12.67 6.64 5.70
CA LEU A 386 -12.40 6.68 7.13
C LEU A 386 -13.67 6.52 7.97
N VAL A 387 -14.74 7.21 7.60
CA VAL A 387 -16.02 7.08 8.31
C VAL A 387 -16.64 5.71 8.05
N GLY A 388 -16.69 5.27 6.80
CA GLY A 388 -17.34 4.02 6.39
C GLY A 388 -16.55 2.78 6.82
N ALA A 389 -15.30 2.64 6.38
CA ALA A 389 -14.54 1.42 6.63
C ALA A 389 -13.95 1.35 8.04
N CYS A 390 -13.43 2.46 8.60
CA CYS A 390 -12.88 2.48 9.95
C CYS A 390 -13.93 2.84 10.99
N GLY A 391 -14.64 3.95 10.82
CA GLY A 391 -15.57 4.49 11.80
C GLY A 391 -16.70 3.51 12.16
N LEU A 392 -17.32 2.88 11.17
CA LEU A 392 -18.41 1.91 11.44
C LEU A 392 -17.91 0.67 12.21
N ARG A 393 -16.67 0.18 11.90
CA ARG A 393 -16.10 -0.96 12.63
C ARG A 393 -15.78 -0.59 14.06
N LEU A 394 -15.19 0.56 14.29
CA LEU A 394 -14.88 1.05 15.63
C LEU A 394 -16.16 1.33 16.41
N LEU A 395 -17.17 1.92 15.77
CA LEU A 395 -18.49 2.12 16.39
C LEU A 395 -19.08 0.78 16.84
N TRP A 396 -19.06 -0.25 15.96
CA TRP A 396 -19.53 -1.59 16.32
C TRP A 396 -18.78 -2.15 17.53
N ILE A 397 -17.44 -2.05 17.53
CA ILE A 397 -16.59 -2.56 18.62
C ILE A 397 -16.90 -1.87 19.96
N PHE A 398 -17.00 -0.53 19.96
CA PHE A 398 -17.21 0.24 21.18
C PHE A 398 -18.64 0.24 21.68
N THR A 399 -19.61 -0.18 20.86
CA THR A 399 -21.03 -0.28 21.23
C THR A 399 -21.46 -1.75 21.36
N PHE A 400 -22.00 -2.31 20.29
CA PHE A 400 -22.66 -3.63 20.31
C PHE A 400 -21.74 -4.76 20.76
N PHE A 401 -20.50 -4.79 20.29
CA PHE A 401 -19.55 -5.85 20.60
C PHE A 401 -19.19 -5.91 22.09
N ARG A 402 -19.02 -4.76 22.73
CA ARG A 402 -18.69 -4.67 24.18
C ARG A 402 -19.92 -4.73 25.08
N MET A 403 -21.07 -4.22 24.63
CA MET A 403 -22.27 -4.07 25.48
C MET A 403 -23.13 -5.33 25.52
N TYR A 404 -23.07 -6.18 24.52
CA TYR A 404 -23.96 -7.33 24.40
C TYR A 404 -23.16 -8.62 24.21
N GLU A 405 -23.25 -9.56 25.16
CA GLU A 405 -22.55 -10.86 25.10
C GLU A 405 -22.86 -11.64 23.82
N ARG A 406 -24.10 -11.52 23.30
CA ARG A 406 -24.52 -12.15 22.05
C ARG A 406 -23.63 -11.77 20.86
N PHE A 407 -23.10 -10.56 20.84
CA PHE A 407 -22.23 -10.06 19.76
C PHE A 407 -20.75 -10.17 20.07
N HIS A 408 -20.38 -10.62 21.29
CA HIS A 408 -18.99 -10.82 21.68
C HIS A 408 -18.44 -12.14 21.11
N THR A 409 -18.35 -12.22 19.78
CA THR A 409 -17.87 -13.40 19.05
C THR A 409 -16.89 -12.99 17.93
N PRO A 410 -15.91 -13.85 17.56
CA PRO A 410 -15.02 -13.57 16.44
C PRO A 410 -15.79 -13.35 15.13
N GLN A 411 -16.87 -14.11 14.91
CA GLN A 411 -17.70 -13.99 13.71
C GLN A 411 -18.36 -12.62 13.60
N SER A 412 -18.89 -12.12 14.69
CA SER A 412 -19.48 -10.76 14.75
C SER A 412 -18.44 -9.70 14.36
N LEU A 413 -17.23 -9.84 14.84
CA LEU A 413 -16.12 -8.94 14.52
C LEU A 413 -15.75 -9.01 13.03
N TYR A 414 -15.65 -10.22 12.46
CA TYR A 414 -15.30 -10.40 11.04
C TYR A 414 -16.41 -9.93 10.10
N LEU A 415 -17.68 -10.06 10.46
CA LEU A 415 -18.82 -9.57 9.68
C LEU A 415 -18.84 -8.04 9.52
N THR A 416 -18.17 -7.31 10.41
CA THR A 416 -18.04 -5.85 10.27
C THR A 416 -17.29 -5.45 8.99
N TYR A 417 -16.40 -6.31 8.47
CA TYR A 417 -15.64 -6.03 7.25
C TYR A 417 -16.54 -5.93 6.03
N PRO A 418 -17.26 -6.98 5.60
CA PRO A 418 -18.14 -6.89 4.43
C PRO A 418 -19.26 -5.86 4.61
N ALA A 419 -19.83 -5.72 5.82
CA ALA A 419 -20.88 -4.74 6.09
C ALA A 419 -20.36 -3.30 5.89
N SER A 420 -19.19 -2.98 6.44
CA SER A 420 -18.58 -1.65 6.28
C SER A 420 -18.17 -1.38 4.84
N TRP A 421 -17.64 -2.36 4.11
CA TRP A 421 -17.31 -2.20 2.69
C TRP A 421 -18.54 -1.87 1.85
N LEU A 422 -19.64 -2.59 2.05
CA LEU A 422 -20.86 -2.38 1.29
C LEU A 422 -21.41 -0.96 1.47
N ILE A 423 -21.49 -0.50 2.73
CA ILE A 423 -21.97 0.87 3.05
C ILE A 423 -21.01 1.91 2.43
N THR A 424 -19.71 1.69 2.53
CA THR A 424 -18.70 2.60 2.00
C THR A 424 -18.73 2.65 0.47
N ILE A 425 -18.97 1.52 -0.21
CA ILE A 425 -19.17 1.47 -1.66
C ILE A 425 -20.34 2.34 -2.08
N CYS A 426 -21.49 2.20 -1.42
CA CYS A 426 -22.67 3.02 -1.71
C CYS A 426 -22.37 4.51 -1.60
N ALA A 427 -21.67 4.92 -0.53
CA ALA A 427 -21.24 6.31 -0.36
C ALA A 427 -20.27 6.77 -1.45
N HIS A 428 -19.28 5.93 -1.85
CA HIS A 428 -18.37 6.26 -2.94
C HIS A 428 -19.07 6.37 -4.30
N VAL A 429 -20.07 5.54 -4.59
CA VAL A 429 -20.87 5.64 -5.82
C VAL A 429 -21.60 6.98 -5.85
N ILE A 430 -22.23 7.39 -4.75
CA ILE A 430 -22.89 8.71 -4.65
C ILE A 430 -21.86 9.82 -4.91
N CYS A 431 -20.71 9.77 -4.26
CA CYS A 431 -19.61 10.73 -4.46
C CYS A 431 -19.17 10.80 -5.92
N PHE A 432 -18.98 9.64 -6.56
CA PHE A 432 -18.58 9.57 -7.97
C PHE A 432 -19.63 10.22 -8.89
N VAL A 433 -20.90 9.94 -8.68
CA VAL A 433 -22.01 10.54 -9.46
C VAL A 433 -22.01 12.07 -9.30
N ILE A 434 -21.86 12.57 -8.06
CA ILE A 434 -21.80 14.01 -7.78
C ILE A 434 -20.63 14.66 -8.52
N VAL A 435 -19.44 14.08 -8.43
CA VAL A 435 -18.22 14.58 -9.10
C VAL A 435 -18.40 14.59 -10.62
N ARG A 436 -18.93 13.51 -11.18
CA ARG A 436 -19.16 13.39 -12.63
C ARG A 436 -20.16 14.44 -13.14
N ARG A 437 -21.25 14.65 -12.41
CA ARG A 437 -22.23 15.72 -12.73
C ARG A 437 -21.59 17.11 -12.66
N LYS A 438 -20.76 17.37 -11.65
CA LYS A 438 -20.04 18.66 -11.53
C LYS A 438 -19.07 18.89 -12.69
N ILE A 439 -18.33 17.86 -13.10
CA ILE A 439 -17.43 17.93 -14.26
C ILE A 439 -18.23 18.15 -15.54
N GLY A 440 -19.31 17.41 -15.76
CA GLY A 440 -20.18 17.60 -16.93
C GLY A 440 -20.74 19.00 -17.07
N ARG A 441 -21.21 19.60 -15.97
CA ARG A 441 -21.68 21.01 -15.96
C ARG A 441 -20.57 22.01 -16.32
N ARG A 442 -19.34 21.79 -15.84
CA ARG A 442 -18.19 22.65 -16.19
C ARG A 442 -17.83 22.57 -17.66
N LEU A 443 -17.81 21.38 -18.23
CA LEU A 443 -17.52 21.16 -19.65
C LEU A 443 -18.59 21.79 -20.54
N ALA A 444 -19.88 21.64 -20.19
CA ALA A 444 -20.98 22.28 -20.90
C ALA A 444 -20.91 23.82 -20.85
N ALA A 445 -20.54 24.40 -19.71
CA ALA A 445 -20.35 25.82 -19.56
C ALA A 445 -19.17 26.35 -20.41
N GLN A 446 -18.08 25.58 -20.51
CA GLN A 446 -16.93 25.95 -21.35
C GLN A 446 -17.24 25.86 -22.84
N SER A 447 -18.05 24.91 -23.29
CA SER A 447 -18.48 24.78 -24.69
C SER A 447 -19.48 25.87 -25.13
N LEU A 448 -20.19 26.48 -24.19
CA LEU A 448 -21.09 27.62 -24.47
C LEU A 448 -20.36 28.95 -24.48
N ALA A 449 -19.16 29.01 -23.93
CA ALA A 449 -18.34 30.24 -23.87
C ALA A 449 -17.32 30.35 -25.04
N GLN A 450 -17.21 29.30 -25.85
CA GLN A 450 -16.44 29.22 -27.12
C GLN A 450 -17.39 29.43 -28.31
#